data_6246a55608c6ee68051dd17e9efaf8d4
#
_entry.id   6246a55608c6ee68051dd17e9efaf8d4
#
_cell.length_a   1.000
_cell.length_b   1.000
_cell.length_c   1.000
_cell.angle_alpha   90.00
_cell.angle_beta   90.00
_cell.angle_gamma   90.00
#
_symmetry.space_group_name_H-M   'P 1'
#
loop_
_entity.id
_entity.type
_entity.pdbx_description
1 polymer ?
#
loop_
_entity_poly.entity_id
_entity_poly.type
_entity_poly.pdbx_seq_one_letter_code
_entity_poly.pdbx_strand_id
1 'polypeptide(L)'
;MLRLGRLLAGGAALLAAGLAGPSARAENMGELVDKTALRVCADPAALPFSNEAGEGFENKIAELMARRLGVPLQYTWYPQTVGFVRNTLRANRCDLIMGVVAADELVQNSNPYYRSSYVLVHRQGEGDRFGDLDSPTMRAARIGVVAGTPVSDLLVRKNLMPQVRPYQLVVDTRYDNPPKDMIDDLASGQIDVALLWGPIAGYYAKRSPVPMTLVPLTSDFRSGLRLDFRISMGLRPNEPNWKHQVNELIRELQPQITAILLEYGVPLLDEQGRLIGKEQPAAASSGVPEPPGYRMERYRAPVPATLAGATVLTTEALATLIDEQHPVLIDVLPKARKPKDRPADQVWIEPPRENIPGSVWLPNVGYGELSQEFAAYFRDELEKLTGGDKAKPLVFYCDANCWMSWNAAKRAMTELGYTNVYWYPEGVQGWKEAGRQVVAAQEVPMPDFVR
;
A
#
# COMPACT_ATOMS: atom_id res chain seq x y z
N MET A 1 47.21 -67.27 63.86
CA MET A 1 46.37 -68.41 63.42
C MET A 1 45.17 -67.84 62.69
N LEU A 2 45.14 -68.09 61.41
CA LEU A 2 44.05 -68.56 60.54
C LEU A 2 42.61 -68.15 60.92
N ARG A 3 41.84 -67.60 60.00
CA ARG A 3 41.23 -68.01 58.70
C ARG A 3 40.45 -66.81 58.13
N LEU A 4 40.71 -66.47 56.96
CA LEU A 4 39.93 -66.58 55.68
C LEU A 4 38.39 -66.61 55.80
N GLY A 5 37.71 -65.73 55.08
CA GLY A 5 36.29 -65.82 54.80
C GLY A 5 35.75 -64.66 53.93
N ARG A 6 35.89 -64.86 52.67
CA ARG A 6 35.06 -64.50 51.50
C ARG A 6 34.22 -63.23 51.46
N LEU A 7 34.50 -62.44 50.37
CA LEU A 7 33.68 -61.43 49.65
C LEU A 7 32.27 -61.94 49.31
N LEU A 8 31.28 -61.10 49.46
CA LEU A 8 30.08 -61.08 48.63
C LEU A 8 29.79 -59.61 48.24
N ALA A 9 29.86 -59.33 46.93
CA ALA A 9 29.49 -58.10 46.32
C ALA A 9 27.96 -58.02 46.27
N GLY A 10 27.40 -57.00 46.90
CA GLY A 10 25.98 -56.65 46.77
C GLY A 10 25.87 -55.29 45.99
N GLY A 11 25.48 -55.41 44.73
CA GLY A 11 25.27 -54.24 43.91
C GLY A 11 24.02 -53.44 44.37
N ALA A 12 24.22 -52.20 44.75
CA ALA A 12 23.15 -51.23 44.97
C ALA A 12 22.68 -50.63 43.65
N ALA A 13 21.54 -51.08 43.13
CA ALA A 13 20.85 -50.43 42.02
C ALA A 13 20.21 -49.17 42.56
N LEU A 14 20.78 -48.00 42.15
CA LEU A 14 20.17 -46.70 42.32
C LEU A 14 19.02 -46.55 41.35
N LEU A 15 17.78 -46.68 41.81
CA LEU A 15 16.56 -46.25 41.11
C LEU A 15 16.55 -44.73 41.13
N ALA A 16 16.92 -44.10 40.00
CA ALA A 16 16.64 -42.70 39.73
C ALA A 16 15.14 -42.54 39.41
N ALA A 17 14.36 -42.23 40.44
CA ALA A 17 12.99 -41.79 40.27
C ALA A 17 13.02 -40.40 39.62
N GLY A 18 12.81 -40.33 38.30
CA GLY A 18 12.61 -39.10 37.58
C GLY A 18 11.34 -38.42 38.08
N LEU A 19 11.51 -37.32 38.80
CA LEU A 19 10.45 -36.36 39.09
C LEU A 19 10.07 -35.68 37.78
N ALA A 20 9.18 -36.30 37.00
CA ALA A 20 8.43 -35.60 35.96
C ALA A 20 7.50 -34.61 36.66
N GLY A 21 7.96 -33.38 36.84
CA GLY A 21 7.08 -32.29 37.24
C GLY A 21 5.93 -32.18 36.22
N PRO A 22 4.72 -31.84 36.67
CA PRO A 22 3.64 -31.59 35.77
C PRO A 22 4.09 -30.44 34.82
N SER A 23 4.24 -30.76 33.55
CA SER A 23 4.31 -29.73 32.50
C SER A 23 3.09 -28.85 32.68
N ALA A 24 3.28 -27.62 33.17
CA ALA A 24 2.26 -26.61 33.17
C ALA A 24 1.82 -26.47 31.70
N ARG A 25 0.78 -27.20 31.31
CA ARG A 25 -0.01 -26.83 30.15
C ARG A 25 -0.40 -25.39 30.43
N ALA A 26 0.13 -24.45 29.65
CA ALA A 26 -0.45 -23.13 29.53
C ALA A 26 -1.93 -23.41 29.24
N GLU A 27 -2.78 -23.15 30.22
CA GLU A 27 -4.21 -23.16 30.03
C GLU A 27 -4.42 -22.16 28.88
N ASN A 28 -4.86 -22.69 27.75
CA ASN A 28 -5.35 -21.89 26.64
C ASN A 28 -6.58 -21.17 27.20
N MET A 29 -6.36 -20.00 27.80
CA MET A 29 -7.46 -19.11 28.14
C MET A 29 -8.20 -18.85 26.83
N GLY A 30 -9.41 -19.44 26.73
CA GLY A 30 -10.20 -19.37 25.51
C GLY A 30 -10.39 -17.89 25.12
N GLU A 31 -10.31 -17.60 23.84
CA GLU A 31 -10.61 -16.27 23.31
C GLU A 31 -11.99 -15.81 23.80
N LEU A 32 -12.12 -14.54 24.13
CA LEU A 32 -13.34 -13.96 24.68
C LEU A 32 -14.37 -13.58 23.60
N VAL A 33 -14.08 -13.95 22.35
CA VAL A 33 -14.93 -13.68 21.20
C VAL A 33 -16.26 -14.42 21.29
N ASP A 34 -17.36 -13.73 21.09
CA ASP A 34 -18.68 -14.33 20.98
C ASP A 34 -18.82 -15.06 19.63
N LYS A 35 -19.03 -16.37 19.67
CA LYS A 35 -19.20 -17.18 18.45
C LYS A 35 -20.65 -17.22 17.96
N THR A 36 -21.57 -16.66 18.73
CA THR A 36 -23.02 -16.67 18.39
C THR A 36 -23.48 -15.40 17.70
N ALA A 37 -22.66 -14.34 17.73
CA ALA A 37 -22.95 -13.06 17.08
C ALA A 37 -21.65 -12.38 16.64
N LEU A 38 -21.68 -11.58 15.57
CA LEU A 38 -20.65 -10.62 15.24
C LEU A 38 -20.91 -9.34 16.03
N ARG A 39 -20.11 -9.09 17.08
CA ARG A 39 -20.26 -7.90 17.94
C ARG A 39 -19.31 -6.80 17.49
N VAL A 40 -19.85 -5.69 17.00
CA VAL A 40 -19.08 -4.56 16.46
C VAL A 40 -19.25 -3.34 17.36
N CYS A 41 -18.15 -2.67 17.70
CA CYS A 41 -18.16 -1.35 18.30
C CYS A 41 -18.09 -0.28 17.21
N ALA A 42 -19.03 0.64 17.20
CA ALA A 42 -19.17 1.68 16.19
C ALA A 42 -19.67 3.00 16.78
N ASP A 43 -19.42 4.08 16.06
CA ASP A 43 -19.97 5.40 16.40
C ASP A 43 -21.42 5.50 15.90
N PRO A 44 -22.36 5.99 16.73
CA PRO A 44 -23.76 6.10 16.36
C PRO A 44 -24.07 7.17 15.31
N ALA A 45 -23.13 8.12 15.04
CA ALA A 45 -23.39 9.30 14.19
C ALA A 45 -22.16 9.76 13.39
N ALA A 46 -21.33 8.85 12.88
CA ALA A 46 -20.08 9.16 12.18
C ALA A 46 -20.14 8.78 10.69
N LEU A 47 -21.15 9.23 9.94
CA LEU A 47 -21.13 9.04 8.48
C LEU A 47 -19.90 9.69 7.84
N PRO A 48 -19.27 9.04 6.87
CA PRO A 48 -19.73 7.87 6.11
C PRO A 48 -19.39 6.50 6.71
N PHE A 49 -18.75 6.44 7.88
CA PHE A 49 -18.27 5.19 8.49
C PHE A 49 -19.43 4.37 9.06
N SER A 50 -20.09 4.89 10.08
CA SER A 50 -21.20 4.21 10.75
C SER A 50 -22.26 5.16 11.29
N ASN A 51 -23.47 4.67 11.42
CA ASN A 51 -24.53 5.28 12.21
C ASN A 51 -25.51 4.20 12.70
N GLU A 52 -26.41 4.56 13.64
CA GLU A 52 -27.43 3.64 14.18
C GLU A 52 -28.42 3.17 13.13
N ALA A 53 -28.66 3.95 12.08
CA ALA A 53 -29.53 3.57 10.96
C ALA A 53 -28.90 2.54 10.00
N GLY A 54 -27.63 2.18 10.20
CA GLY A 54 -26.93 1.21 9.35
C GLY A 54 -26.55 1.74 7.97
N GLU A 55 -26.42 3.06 7.80
CA GLU A 55 -26.18 3.71 6.51
C GLU A 55 -24.70 3.92 6.17
N GLY A 56 -23.78 3.69 7.09
CA GLY A 56 -22.36 3.84 6.85
C GLY A 56 -21.73 2.66 6.10
N PHE A 57 -20.63 2.87 5.41
CA PHE A 57 -19.96 1.78 4.69
C PHE A 57 -19.39 0.71 5.64
N GLU A 58 -18.98 1.08 6.85
CA GLU A 58 -18.55 0.11 7.87
C GLU A 58 -19.73 -0.75 8.35
N ASN A 59 -20.94 -0.16 8.45
CA ASN A 59 -22.15 -0.94 8.71
C ASN A 59 -22.38 -1.98 7.60
N LYS A 60 -22.26 -1.58 6.33
CA LYS A 60 -22.47 -2.49 5.19
C LYS A 60 -21.43 -3.61 5.13
N ILE A 61 -20.18 -3.30 5.45
CA ILE A 61 -19.12 -4.30 5.53
C ILE A 61 -19.36 -5.26 6.72
N ALA A 62 -19.76 -4.75 7.89
CA ALA A 62 -20.10 -5.58 9.03
C ALA A 62 -21.30 -6.51 8.74
N GLU A 63 -22.35 -6.01 8.07
CA GLU A 63 -23.46 -6.83 7.60
C GLU A 63 -23.02 -7.94 6.63
N LEU A 64 -22.10 -7.62 5.71
CA LEU A 64 -21.52 -8.58 4.77
C LEU A 64 -20.75 -9.68 5.51
N MET A 65 -19.93 -9.32 6.49
CA MET A 65 -19.15 -10.26 7.31
C MET A 65 -20.07 -11.15 8.17
N ALA A 66 -21.09 -10.56 8.83
CA ALA A 66 -22.06 -11.31 9.64
C ALA A 66 -22.84 -12.34 8.81
N ARG A 67 -23.30 -11.95 7.62
CA ARG A 67 -23.94 -12.88 6.66
C ARG A 67 -23.02 -14.03 6.27
N ARG A 68 -21.73 -13.73 6.02
CA ARG A 68 -20.74 -14.76 5.65
C ARG A 68 -20.44 -15.73 6.79
N LEU A 69 -20.46 -15.23 8.03
CA LEU A 69 -20.30 -16.05 9.25
C LEU A 69 -21.57 -16.83 9.60
N GLY A 70 -22.72 -16.46 9.08
CA GLY A 70 -24.02 -17.07 9.42
C GLY A 70 -24.52 -16.72 10.83
N VAL A 71 -24.11 -15.58 11.38
CA VAL A 71 -24.47 -15.13 12.73
C VAL A 71 -25.15 -13.75 12.69
N PRO A 72 -25.95 -13.39 13.69
CA PRO A 72 -26.51 -12.05 13.80
C PRO A 72 -25.43 -10.99 14.05
N LEU A 73 -25.66 -9.78 13.53
CA LEU A 73 -24.84 -8.60 13.77
C LEU A 73 -25.38 -7.86 15.00
N GLN A 74 -24.49 -7.51 15.93
CA GLN A 74 -24.82 -6.73 17.12
C GLN A 74 -23.88 -5.54 17.23
N TYR A 75 -24.39 -4.39 17.63
CA TYR A 75 -23.61 -3.19 17.83
C TYR A 75 -23.51 -2.79 19.29
N THR A 76 -22.32 -2.30 19.66
CA THR A 76 -22.12 -1.46 20.83
C THR A 76 -21.83 -0.05 20.34
N TRP A 77 -22.81 0.80 20.46
CA TRP A 77 -22.72 2.19 20.08
C TRP A 77 -21.98 3.02 21.14
N TYR A 78 -20.94 3.72 20.71
CA TYR A 78 -20.17 4.62 21.55
C TYR A 78 -19.49 5.68 20.67
N PRO A 79 -19.52 6.98 21.03
CA PRO A 79 -18.85 8.03 20.25
C PRO A 79 -17.35 7.74 20.09
N GLN A 80 -16.84 7.85 18.88
CA GLN A 80 -15.42 7.57 18.57
C GLN A 80 -14.52 8.73 18.98
N THR A 81 -14.44 8.96 20.28
CA THR A 81 -13.64 9.97 20.95
C THR A 81 -12.55 9.33 21.82
N VAL A 82 -11.82 10.15 22.56
CA VAL A 82 -10.81 9.67 23.51
C VAL A 82 -11.40 8.64 24.49
N GLY A 83 -10.82 7.46 24.53
CA GLY A 83 -11.29 6.35 25.38
C GLY A 83 -12.23 5.35 24.68
N PHE A 84 -12.56 5.55 23.41
CA PHE A 84 -13.42 4.63 22.64
C PHE A 84 -12.96 3.17 22.81
N VAL A 85 -11.74 2.82 22.43
CA VAL A 85 -11.20 1.45 22.53
C VAL A 85 -11.26 0.91 23.97
N ARG A 86 -10.91 1.73 24.95
CA ARG A 86 -10.91 1.33 26.38
C ARG A 86 -12.31 0.99 26.89
N ASN A 87 -13.31 1.81 26.52
CA ASN A 87 -14.67 1.68 27.02
C ASN A 87 -15.53 0.70 26.21
N THR A 88 -15.02 0.19 25.10
CA THR A 88 -15.74 -0.72 24.20
C THR A 88 -15.00 -2.04 24.02
N LEU A 89 -14.04 -2.13 23.12
CA LEU A 89 -13.32 -3.36 22.78
C LEU A 89 -12.59 -3.96 23.97
N ARG A 90 -11.82 -3.16 24.73
CA ARG A 90 -11.09 -3.62 25.94
C ARG A 90 -12.01 -3.92 27.12
N ALA A 91 -13.23 -3.36 27.12
CA ALA A 91 -14.27 -3.66 28.10
C ALA A 91 -15.13 -4.87 27.70
N ASN A 92 -14.72 -5.66 26.69
CA ASN A 92 -15.42 -6.84 26.17
C ASN A 92 -16.85 -6.60 25.72
N ARG A 93 -17.19 -5.36 25.32
CA ARG A 93 -18.51 -5.00 24.84
C ARG A 93 -18.72 -5.37 23.36
N CYS A 94 -17.65 -5.53 22.61
CA CYS A 94 -17.63 -5.99 21.23
C CYS A 94 -16.36 -6.82 20.97
N ASP A 95 -16.26 -7.39 19.77
CA ASP A 95 -15.12 -8.20 19.35
C ASP A 95 -14.36 -7.58 18.16
N LEU A 96 -14.92 -6.52 17.57
CA LEU A 96 -14.40 -5.89 16.38
C LEU A 96 -14.68 -4.39 16.35
N ILE A 97 -13.68 -3.63 15.91
CA ILE A 97 -13.80 -2.23 15.46
C ILE A 97 -13.49 -2.24 13.97
N MET A 98 -14.37 -1.65 13.13
CA MET A 98 -14.24 -1.76 11.68
C MET A 98 -13.10 -0.95 11.09
N GLY A 99 -12.83 0.27 11.60
CA GLY A 99 -11.84 1.17 11.03
C GLY A 99 -10.82 1.65 12.07
N VAL A 100 -9.56 1.16 11.95
CA VAL A 100 -8.40 1.66 12.67
C VAL A 100 -7.24 1.84 11.68
N VAL A 101 -6.35 2.78 11.95
CA VAL A 101 -5.11 2.89 11.16
C VAL A 101 -4.26 1.65 11.40
N ALA A 102 -3.77 1.02 10.35
CA ALA A 102 -2.87 -0.13 10.48
C ALA A 102 -1.63 0.26 11.31
N ALA A 103 -1.26 -0.61 12.25
CA ALA A 103 -0.26 -0.39 13.29
C ALA A 103 -0.72 0.55 14.45
N ASP A 104 -2.02 0.71 14.67
CA ASP A 104 -2.54 1.31 15.90
C ASP A 104 -2.16 0.42 17.10
N GLU A 105 -1.45 0.99 18.09
CA GLU A 105 -0.93 0.27 19.26
C GLU A 105 -2.01 -0.04 20.32
N LEU A 106 -3.17 0.58 20.20
CA LEU A 106 -4.28 0.38 21.17
C LEU A 106 -5.01 -0.94 20.96
N VAL A 107 -4.87 -1.55 19.77
CA VAL A 107 -5.58 -2.77 19.36
C VAL A 107 -4.64 -3.76 18.67
N GLN A 108 -5.07 -5.00 18.55
CA GLN A 108 -4.45 -5.93 17.62
C GLN A 108 -5.05 -5.67 16.22
N ASN A 109 -4.22 -5.36 15.24
CA ASN A 109 -4.66 -5.05 13.89
C ASN A 109 -4.88 -6.32 13.07
N SER A 110 -5.96 -6.35 12.28
CA SER A 110 -6.12 -7.29 11.16
C SER A 110 -5.16 -6.93 10.01
N ASN A 111 -5.18 -7.71 8.93
CA ASN A 111 -4.67 -7.25 7.65
C ASN A 111 -5.45 -6.01 7.20
N PRO A 112 -4.80 -5.04 6.55
CA PRO A 112 -5.50 -3.90 5.97
C PRO A 112 -6.50 -4.36 4.91
N TYR A 113 -7.67 -3.71 4.85
CA TYR A 113 -8.70 -4.02 3.87
C TYR A 113 -8.96 -2.88 2.88
N TYR A 114 -8.42 -1.69 3.15
CA TYR A 114 -8.30 -0.62 2.16
C TYR A 114 -7.17 0.35 2.50
N ARG A 115 -6.79 1.14 1.51
CA ARG A 115 -5.87 2.27 1.65
C ARG A 115 -6.52 3.51 1.06
N SER A 116 -6.39 4.64 1.74
CA SER A 116 -6.86 5.94 1.27
C SER A 116 -5.91 7.04 1.75
N SER A 117 -6.07 8.26 1.23
CA SER A 117 -5.26 9.41 1.62
C SER A 117 -6.12 10.60 2.01
N TYR A 118 -5.50 11.59 2.63
CA TYR A 118 -6.04 12.94 2.56
C TYR A 118 -6.10 13.39 1.12
N VAL A 119 -7.08 14.19 0.80
CA VAL A 119 -7.32 14.70 -0.55
C VAL A 119 -7.46 16.22 -0.55
N LEU A 120 -7.04 16.81 -1.66
CA LEU A 120 -7.43 18.14 -2.05
C LEU A 120 -8.69 18.03 -2.88
N VAL A 121 -9.72 18.79 -2.55
CA VAL A 121 -10.99 18.83 -3.27
C VAL A 121 -11.21 20.22 -3.84
N HIS A 122 -11.56 20.29 -5.11
CA HIS A 122 -11.95 21.51 -5.79
C HIS A 122 -13.17 21.26 -6.66
N ARG A 123 -13.87 22.33 -7.07
CA ARG A 123 -14.99 22.21 -8.03
C ARG A 123 -14.46 21.70 -9.38
N GLN A 124 -15.24 20.87 -10.05
CA GLN A 124 -14.87 20.35 -11.37
C GLN A 124 -14.60 21.50 -12.35
N GLY A 125 -13.55 21.39 -13.16
CA GLY A 125 -13.11 22.42 -14.11
C GLY A 125 -12.12 23.44 -13.53
N GLU A 126 -11.84 23.41 -12.21
CA GLU A 126 -10.89 24.35 -11.58
C GLU A 126 -9.49 23.73 -11.33
N GLY A 127 -9.20 22.56 -11.93
CA GLY A 127 -7.95 21.83 -11.70
C GLY A 127 -6.69 22.62 -12.06
N ASP A 128 -6.71 23.42 -13.13
CA ASP A 128 -5.59 24.26 -13.54
C ASP A 128 -5.23 25.33 -12.49
N ARG A 129 -6.23 25.75 -11.70
CA ARG A 129 -6.05 26.75 -10.65
C ARG A 129 -5.71 26.10 -9.30
N PHE A 130 -6.38 25.03 -8.95
CA PHE A 130 -6.45 24.49 -7.58
C PHE A 130 -6.11 22.99 -7.47
N GLY A 131 -5.72 22.34 -8.56
CA GLY A 131 -5.37 20.92 -8.56
C GLY A 131 -4.00 20.60 -7.93
N ASP A 132 -3.18 21.61 -7.66
CA ASP A 132 -1.87 21.46 -7.02
C ASP A 132 -1.64 22.55 -5.97
N LEU A 133 -1.19 22.15 -4.78
CA LEU A 133 -0.85 23.06 -3.67
C LEU A 133 0.36 23.98 -3.97
N ASP A 134 1.18 23.62 -4.94
CA ASP A 134 2.31 24.45 -5.38
C ASP A 134 1.92 25.48 -6.44
N SER A 135 0.67 25.45 -6.90
CA SER A 135 0.15 26.43 -7.83
C SER A 135 0.24 27.85 -7.27
N PRO A 136 0.69 28.85 -8.06
CA PRO A 136 0.72 30.25 -7.62
C PRO A 136 -0.63 30.77 -7.15
N THR A 137 -1.72 30.26 -7.68
CA THR A 137 -3.09 30.63 -7.31
C THR A 137 -3.48 30.24 -5.89
N MET A 138 -2.82 29.22 -5.31
CA MET A 138 -3.07 28.79 -3.93
C MET A 138 -2.80 29.88 -2.87
N ARG A 139 -1.90 30.83 -3.16
CA ARG A 139 -1.60 31.95 -2.26
C ARG A 139 -2.75 32.95 -2.14
N ALA A 140 -3.71 32.91 -3.05
CA ALA A 140 -4.92 33.74 -3.01
C ALA A 140 -6.19 32.91 -2.75
N ALA A 141 -6.06 31.58 -2.65
CA ALA A 141 -7.19 30.68 -2.44
C ALA A 141 -7.67 30.72 -0.98
N ARG A 142 -8.95 30.50 -0.77
CA ARG A 142 -9.53 30.24 0.58
C ARG A 142 -9.53 28.74 0.80
N ILE A 143 -8.70 28.27 1.72
CA ILE A 143 -8.41 26.84 1.94
C ILE A 143 -9.14 26.36 3.19
N GLY A 144 -10.11 25.48 3.03
CA GLY A 144 -10.75 24.77 4.14
C GLY A 144 -9.89 23.60 4.66
N VAL A 145 -9.71 23.52 5.99
CA VAL A 145 -9.03 22.39 6.61
C VAL A 145 -9.64 22.08 7.98
N VAL A 146 -9.72 20.79 8.32
CA VAL A 146 -10.05 20.40 9.71
C VAL A 146 -8.80 20.57 10.56
N ALA A 147 -8.87 21.46 11.55
CA ALA A 147 -7.73 21.81 12.41
C ALA A 147 -7.19 20.57 13.16
N GLY A 148 -5.86 20.48 13.31
CA GLY A 148 -5.20 19.39 14.01
C GLY A 148 -5.07 18.08 13.21
N THR A 149 -5.38 18.10 11.92
CA THR A 149 -5.15 16.97 11.01
C THR A 149 -3.77 17.06 10.36
N PRO A 150 -3.21 15.94 9.85
CA PRO A 150 -1.88 15.93 9.20
C PRO A 150 -1.73 16.91 8.03
N VAL A 151 -2.82 17.28 7.35
CA VAL A 151 -2.78 18.29 6.28
C VAL A 151 -2.50 19.69 6.78
N SER A 152 -2.75 19.98 8.06
CA SER A 152 -2.36 21.26 8.66
C SER A 152 -0.83 21.46 8.63
N ASP A 153 -0.06 20.39 8.92
CA ASP A 153 1.40 20.43 8.84
C ASP A 153 1.90 20.64 7.40
N LEU A 154 1.20 20.06 6.42
CA LEU A 154 1.49 20.30 5.01
C LEU A 154 1.31 21.77 4.66
N LEU A 155 0.22 22.41 5.11
CA LEU A 155 -0.06 23.83 4.84
C LEU A 155 0.97 24.75 5.52
N VAL A 156 1.42 24.41 6.72
CA VAL A 156 2.53 25.13 7.38
C VAL A 156 3.79 25.09 6.52
N ARG A 157 4.18 23.90 6.06
CA ARG A 157 5.40 23.71 5.24
C ARG A 157 5.34 24.43 3.91
N LYS A 158 4.14 24.57 3.34
CA LYS A 158 3.91 25.27 2.08
C LYS A 158 3.67 26.77 2.25
N ASN A 159 3.73 27.31 3.49
CA ASN A 159 3.44 28.70 3.82
C ASN A 159 2.03 29.15 3.37
N LEU A 160 1.04 28.25 3.49
CA LEU A 160 -0.35 28.50 3.12
C LEU A 160 -1.29 28.72 4.33
N MET A 161 -0.76 28.77 5.54
CA MET A 161 -1.57 29.01 6.75
C MET A 161 -2.38 30.33 6.75
N PRO A 162 -1.87 31.45 6.15
CA PRO A 162 -2.67 32.66 6.06
C PRO A 162 -3.95 32.55 5.24
N GLN A 163 -4.06 31.52 4.38
CA GLN A 163 -5.21 31.25 3.50
C GLN A 163 -6.23 30.31 4.14
N VAL A 164 -5.93 29.77 5.33
CA VAL A 164 -6.71 28.73 5.96
C VAL A 164 -7.97 29.25 6.63
N ARG A 165 -9.11 28.65 6.29
CA ARG A 165 -10.34 28.66 7.10
C ARG A 165 -10.41 27.36 7.89
N PRO A 166 -10.24 27.39 9.22
CA PRO A 166 -10.26 26.18 10.03
C PRO A 166 -11.69 25.70 10.32
N TYR A 167 -11.88 24.37 10.31
CA TYR A 167 -13.06 23.68 10.77
C TYR A 167 -12.72 22.85 12.01
N GLN A 168 -13.67 22.68 12.92
CA GLN A 168 -13.41 21.98 14.18
C GLN A 168 -13.23 20.48 13.95
N LEU A 169 -12.25 19.89 14.66
CA LEU A 169 -12.00 18.43 14.62
C LEU A 169 -12.93 17.68 15.59
N VAL A 170 -13.10 18.24 16.80
CA VAL A 170 -13.87 17.59 17.87
C VAL A 170 -15.17 18.36 18.07
N VAL A 171 -16.26 17.73 17.69
CA VAL A 171 -17.62 18.26 17.81
C VAL A 171 -18.56 17.17 18.32
N ASP A 172 -19.75 17.53 18.71
CA ASP A 172 -20.83 16.56 18.91
C ASP A 172 -21.45 16.21 17.55
N THR A 173 -21.02 15.06 17.01
CA THR A 173 -21.42 14.59 15.67
C THR A 173 -22.94 14.39 15.50
N ARG A 174 -23.70 14.41 16.59
CA ARG A 174 -25.18 14.38 16.54
C ARG A 174 -25.79 15.69 16.05
N TYR A 175 -25.07 16.80 16.19
CA TYR A 175 -25.56 18.16 15.88
C TYR A 175 -24.69 18.86 14.83
N ASP A 176 -23.40 18.61 14.81
CA ASP A 176 -22.42 19.32 13.98
C ASP A 176 -21.67 18.35 13.04
N ASN A 177 -21.44 18.79 11.80
CA ASN A 177 -20.71 18.01 10.82
C ASN A 177 -19.74 18.91 10.02
N PRO A 178 -18.64 19.36 10.64
CA PRO A 178 -17.69 20.28 10.01
C PRO A 178 -17.14 19.80 8.65
N PRO A 179 -16.89 18.50 8.40
CA PRO A 179 -16.49 18.02 7.09
C PRO A 179 -17.56 18.22 6.01
N LYS A 180 -18.84 18.02 6.37
CA LYS A 180 -19.96 18.30 5.45
C LYS A 180 -20.07 19.78 5.16
N ASP A 181 -20.02 20.63 6.22
CA ASP A 181 -20.09 22.08 6.09
C ASP A 181 -18.96 22.61 5.21
N MET A 182 -17.75 22.03 5.30
CA MET A 182 -16.62 22.36 4.46
C MET A 182 -16.91 22.07 2.96
N ILE A 183 -17.53 20.94 2.65
CA ILE A 183 -17.92 20.61 1.28
C ILE A 183 -19.05 21.51 0.77
N ASP A 184 -19.99 21.86 1.63
CA ASP A 184 -21.07 22.82 1.29
C ASP A 184 -20.50 24.25 1.06
N ASP A 185 -19.53 24.68 1.87
CA ASP A 185 -18.82 25.93 1.68
C ASP A 185 -17.99 25.95 0.36
N LEU A 186 -17.42 24.81 -0.01
CA LEU A 186 -16.76 24.64 -1.28
C LEU A 186 -17.78 24.71 -2.45
N ALA A 187 -18.90 24.05 -2.32
CA ALA A 187 -19.96 24.07 -3.33
C ALA A 187 -20.52 25.48 -3.56
N SER A 188 -20.75 26.22 -2.47
CA SER A 188 -21.27 27.60 -2.51
C SER A 188 -20.21 28.67 -2.87
N GLY A 189 -18.94 28.28 -3.00
CA GLY A 189 -17.83 29.21 -3.29
C GLY A 189 -17.40 30.06 -2.10
N GLN A 190 -17.71 29.70 -0.86
CA GLN A 190 -17.18 30.35 0.33
C GLN A 190 -15.72 30.00 0.57
N ILE A 191 -15.29 28.81 0.15
CA ILE A 191 -13.89 28.40 0.02
C ILE A 191 -13.61 27.94 -1.42
N ASP A 192 -12.36 27.89 -1.80
CA ASP A 192 -11.91 27.53 -3.14
C ASP A 192 -11.39 26.10 -3.22
N VAL A 193 -10.81 25.61 -2.12
CA VAL A 193 -10.30 24.24 -1.93
C VAL A 193 -10.64 23.74 -0.54
N ALA A 194 -10.84 22.43 -0.44
CA ALA A 194 -10.99 21.72 0.84
C ALA A 194 -9.93 20.62 0.95
N LEU A 195 -9.33 20.50 2.13
CA LEU A 195 -8.34 19.47 2.44
C LEU A 195 -8.87 18.61 3.60
N LEU A 196 -9.23 17.36 3.31
CA LEU A 196 -9.77 16.47 4.33
C LEU A 196 -9.50 14.99 4.04
N TRP A 197 -9.85 14.13 5.00
CA TRP A 197 -9.70 12.69 4.86
C TRP A 197 -10.54 12.15 3.70
N GLY A 198 -9.89 11.39 2.79
CA GLY A 198 -10.49 10.96 1.53
C GLY A 198 -11.84 10.29 1.61
N PRO A 199 -12.06 9.28 2.48
CA PRO A 199 -13.37 8.65 2.65
C PRO A 199 -14.49 9.63 2.98
N ILE A 200 -14.22 10.60 3.83
CA ILE A 200 -15.19 11.67 4.18
C ILE A 200 -15.42 12.59 2.99
N ALA A 201 -14.33 13.05 2.37
CA ALA A 201 -14.39 13.91 1.19
C ALA A 201 -15.20 13.28 0.06
N GLY A 202 -14.90 12.04 -0.28
CA GLY A 202 -15.56 11.33 -1.37
C GLY A 202 -17.06 11.14 -1.14
N TYR A 203 -17.43 10.83 0.09
CA TYR A 203 -18.84 10.66 0.46
C TYR A 203 -19.66 11.92 0.27
N TYR A 204 -19.19 13.06 0.79
CA TYR A 204 -19.92 14.31 0.69
C TYR A 204 -19.80 14.95 -0.71
N ALA A 205 -18.64 14.85 -1.36
CA ALA A 205 -18.48 15.33 -2.73
C ALA A 205 -19.38 14.60 -3.72
N LYS A 206 -19.55 13.28 -3.58
CA LYS A 206 -20.46 12.48 -4.42
C LYS A 206 -21.93 12.88 -4.26
N ARG A 207 -22.29 13.45 -3.11
CA ARG A 207 -23.66 13.89 -2.77
C ARG A 207 -23.87 15.39 -2.94
N SER A 208 -22.83 16.11 -3.26
CA SER A 208 -22.89 17.55 -3.54
C SER A 208 -23.65 17.83 -4.84
N PRO A 209 -24.48 18.89 -4.90
CA PRO A 209 -25.10 19.32 -6.14
C PRO A 209 -24.11 19.89 -7.15
N VAL A 210 -22.90 20.28 -6.70
CA VAL A 210 -21.82 20.79 -7.55
C VAL A 210 -20.81 19.67 -7.75
N PRO A 211 -20.51 19.29 -9.01
CA PRO A 211 -19.48 18.28 -9.29
C PRO A 211 -18.11 18.69 -8.74
N MET A 212 -17.42 17.78 -8.11
CA MET A 212 -16.12 18.00 -7.47
C MET A 212 -15.07 16.99 -7.95
N THR A 213 -13.82 17.43 -7.95
CA THR A 213 -12.66 16.58 -8.22
C THR A 213 -11.87 16.40 -6.94
N LEU A 214 -11.50 15.14 -6.66
CA LEU A 214 -10.64 14.75 -5.56
C LEU A 214 -9.24 14.42 -6.10
N VAL A 215 -8.23 15.07 -5.54
CA VAL A 215 -6.82 14.85 -5.86
C VAL A 215 -6.13 14.26 -4.62
N PRO A 216 -5.69 13.00 -4.65
CA PRO A 216 -4.97 12.39 -3.53
C PRO A 216 -3.69 13.15 -3.20
N LEU A 217 -3.44 13.36 -1.92
CA LEU A 217 -2.21 13.95 -1.43
C LEU A 217 -1.20 12.84 -1.12
N THR A 218 0.02 13.01 -1.61
CA THR A 218 1.10 12.04 -1.41
C THR A 218 1.84 12.30 -0.11
N SER A 219 2.18 11.21 0.59
CA SER A 219 3.04 11.25 1.78
C SER A 219 4.47 11.64 1.41
N ASP A 220 5.09 12.47 2.23
CA ASP A 220 6.52 12.74 2.15
C ASP A 220 7.25 12.12 3.35
N PHE A 221 7.66 10.88 3.18
CA PHE A 221 8.32 10.12 4.24
C PHE A 221 9.67 10.68 4.66
N ARG A 222 10.34 11.47 3.79
CA ARG A 222 11.62 12.10 4.13
C ARG A 222 11.44 13.20 5.16
N SER A 223 10.32 13.88 5.13
CA SER A 223 9.97 14.92 6.08
C SER A 223 9.11 14.42 7.25
N GLY A 224 8.80 13.11 7.30
CA GLY A 224 7.92 12.51 8.31
C GLY A 224 6.43 12.83 8.10
N LEU A 225 6.05 13.43 6.99
CA LEU A 225 4.65 13.75 6.70
C LEU A 225 3.95 12.55 6.08
N ARG A 226 3.00 11.99 6.81
CA ARG A 226 2.17 10.89 6.35
C ARG A 226 0.75 11.38 6.06
N LEU A 227 0.29 11.21 4.82
CA LEU A 227 -1.01 11.66 4.33
C LEU A 227 -1.88 10.52 3.80
N ASP A 228 -1.32 9.34 3.63
CA ASP A 228 -2.03 8.14 3.22
C ASP A 228 -1.90 7.04 4.29
N PHE A 229 -2.97 6.28 4.46
CA PHE A 229 -3.07 5.30 5.52
C PHE A 229 -3.71 4.02 5.00
N ARG A 230 -3.17 2.89 5.45
CA ARG A 230 -3.81 1.58 5.36
C ARG A 230 -4.76 1.44 6.54
N ILE A 231 -5.97 0.99 6.29
CA ILE A 231 -7.01 0.83 7.30
C ILE A 231 -7.25 -0.65 7.53
N SER A 232 -7.19 -1.02 8.80
CA SER A 232 -7.38 -2.37 9.34
C SER A 232 -8.61 -2.41 10.24
N MET A 233 -9.00 -3.61 10.61
CA MET A 233 -9.96 -3.81 11.71
C MET A 233 -9.21 -3.98 13.03
N GLY A 234 -9.76 -3.45 14.11
CA GLY A 234 -9.20 -3.52 15.46
C GLY A 234 -9.82 -4.67 16.27
N LEU A 235 -8.94 -5.51 16.84
CA LEU A 235 -9.31 -6.65 17.67
C LEU A 235 -8.64 -6.54 19.05
N ARG A 236 -9.14 -7.31 20.03
CA ARG A 236 -8.45 -7.43 21.32
C ARG A 236 -7.12 -8.18 21.15
N PRO A 237 -6.08 -7.79 21.89
CA PRO A 237 -4.85 -8.60 21.99
C PRO A 237 -5.14 -10.01 22.51
N ASN A 238 -4.29 -10.96 22.12
CA ASN A 238 -4.34 -12.38 22.54
C ASN A 238 -5.55 -13.17 22.02
N GLU A 239 -6.12 -12.77 20.89
CA GLU A 239 -7.16 -13.51 20.16
C GLU A 239 -6.67 -13.92 18.75
N PRO A 240 -5.66 -14.81 18.64
CA PRO A 240 -5.02 -15.14 17.37
C PRO A 240 -5.94 -15.88 16.39
N ASN A 241 -6.86 -16.73 16.88
CA ASN A 241 -7.81 -17.44 16.03
C ASN A 241 -8.85 -16.49 15.46
N TRP A 242 -9.33 -15.54 16.27
CA TRP A 242 -10.24 -14.50 15.80
C TRP A 242 -9.58 -13.61 14.76
N LYS A 243 -8.34 -13.17 15.02
CA LYS A 243 -7.55 -12.42 14.02
C LYS A 243 -7.40 -13.19 12.71
N HIS A 244 -7.08 -14.50 12.80
CA HIS A 244 -6.97 -15.34 11.61
C HIS A 244 -8.30 -15.39 10.85
N GLN A 245 -9.42 -15.60 11.53
CA GLN A 245 -10.75 -15.65 10.93
C GLN A 245 -11.15 -14.32 10.28
N VAL A 246 -10.87 -13.17 10.93
CA VAL A 246 -11.11 -11.85 10.35
C VAL A 246 -10.26 -11.63 9.10
N ASN A 247 -9.00 -12.04 9.10
CA ASN A 247 -8.13 -11.92 7.92
C ASN A 247 -8.64 -12.79 6.74
N GLU A 248 -9.13 -13.99 7.01
CA GLU A 248 -9.75 -14.83 5.99
C GLU A 248 -11.03 -14.21 5.43
N LEU A 249 -11.88 -13.62 6.29
CA LEU A 249 -13.07 -12.90 5.85
C LEU A 249 -12.72 -11.70 4.98
N ILE A 250 -11.71 -10.91 5.36
CA ILE A 250 -11.22 -9.79 4.55
C ILE A 250 -10.78 -10.29 3.18
N ARG A 251 -9.93 -11.33 3.13
CA ARG A 251 -9.42 -11.90 1.88
C ARG A 251 -10.54 -12.40 0.96
N GLU A 252 -11.51 -13.11 1.53
CA GLU A 252 -12.62 -13.70 0.78
C GLU A 252 -13.60 -12.64 0.26
N LEU A 253 -13.88 -11.62 1.08
CA LEU A 253 -14.88 -10.60 0.80
C LEU A 253 -14.29 -9.33 0.16
N GLN A 254 -12.99 -9.31 -0.14
CA GLN A 254 -12.30 -8.12 -0.65
C GLN A 254 -12.99 -7.49 -1.88
N PRO A 255 -13.45 -8.26 -2.89
CA PRO A 255 -14.15 -7.65 -4.03
C PRO A 255 -15.42 -6.91 -3.62
N GLN A 256 -16.23 -7.49 -2.71
CA GLN A 256 -17.45 -6.88 -2.22
C GLN A 256 -17.17 -5.67 -1.32
N ILE A 257 -16.14 -5.76 -0.47
CA ILE A 257 -15.68 -4.65 0.37
C ILE A 257 -15.25 -3.48 -0.52
N THR A 258 -14.45 -3.75 -1.56
CA THR A 258 -14.01 -2.73 -2.54
C THR A 258 -15.21 -2.08 -3.23
N ALA A 259 -16.20 -2.86 -3.66
CA ALA A 259 -17.41 -2.35 -4.30
C ALA A 259 -18.20 -1.41 -3.37
N ILE A 260 -18.38 -1.79 -2.10
CA ILE A 260 -19.03 -0.95 -1.09
C ILE A 260 -18.30 0.37 -0.93
N LEU A 261 -16.97 0.33 -0.75
CA LEU A 261 -16.16 1.53 -0.55
C LEU A 261 -16.25 2.49 -1.75
N LEU A 262 -16.20 1.96 -2.98
CA LEU A 262 -16.35 2.74 -4.21
C LEU A 262 -17.75 3.33 -4.36
N GLU A 263 -18.80 2.58 -3.96
CA GLU A 263 -20.18 3.08 -3.93
C GLU A 263 -20.30 4.30 -3.01
N TYR A 264 -19.60 4.31 -1.90
CA TYR A 264 -19.57 5.45 -0.96
C TYR A 264 -18.65 6.60 -1.43
N GLY A 265 -17.96 6.44 -2.56
CA GLY A 265 -17.09 7.47 -3.11
C GLY A 265 -15.71 7.51 -2.44
N VAL A 266 -15.33 6.48 -1.68
CA VAL A 266 -14.00 6.41 -1.04
C VAL A 266 -12.91 6.43 -2.11
N PRO A 267 -11.97 7.37 -2.07
CA PRO A 267 -10.83 7.38 -2.97
C PRO A 267 -9.83 6.29 -2.54
N LEU A 268 -10.05 5.09 -3.06
CA LEU A 268 -9.18 3.95 -2.78
C LEU A 268 -7.87 4.10 -3.51
N LEU A 269 -6.78 3.74 -2.83
CA LEU A 269 -5.45 3.74 -3.38
C LEU A 269 -4.91 2.32 -3.51
N ASP A 270 -4.25 2.04 -4.63
CA ASP A 270 -3.41 0.86 -4.78
C ASP A 270 -2.11 1.00 -3.96
N GLU A 271 -1.27 -0.02 -3.99
CA GLU A 271 -0.01 -0.01 -3.25
C GLU A 271 0.99 1.06 -3.76
N GLN A 272 0.80 1.56 -4.97
CA GLN A 272 1.57 2.66 -5.55
C GLN A 272 0.98 4.04 -5.21
N GLY A 273 -0.14 4.10 -4.47
CA GLY A 273 -0.82 5.34 -4.13
C GLY A 273 -1.67 5.93 -5.27
N ARG A 274 -2.02 5.13 -6.29
CA ARG A 274 -2.90 5.53 -7.39
C ARG A 274 -4.36 5.22 -7.05
N LEU A 275 -5.29 6.02 -7.57
CA LEU A 275 -6.73 5.79 -7.35
C LEU A 275 -7.21 4.52 -8.06
N ILE A 276 -7.91 3.66 -7.31
CA ILE A 276 -8.63 2.49 -7.82
C ILE A 276 -10.07 2.91 -8.19
N GLY A 277 -10.64 2.32 -9.23
CA GLY A 277 -12.08 2.42 -9.54
C GLY A 277 -12.55 3.70 -10.23
N LYS A 278 -11.68 4.64 -10.56
CA LYS A 278 -11.94 5.47 -11.74
C LYS A 278 -11.70 4.56 -12.94
N GLU A 279 -12.73 4.33 -13.78
CA GLU A 279 -12.45 3.91 -15.15
C GLU A 279 -11.33 4.81 -15.63
N GLN A 280 -10.14 4.25 -15.78
CA GLN A 280 -9.13 4.94 -16.55
C GLN A 280 -9.71 4.98 -17.97
N PRO A 281 -10.00 6.17 -18.53
CA PRO A 281 -9.92 6.28 -19.95
C PRO A 281 -8.54 5.72 -20.29
N ALA A 282 -8.47 4.79 -21.23
CA ALA A 282 -7.25 4.10 -21.62
C ALA A 282 -6.07 5.08 -21.50
N ALA A 283 -5.12 4.77 -20.57
CA ALA A 283 -4.00 5.63 -20.24
C ALA A 283 -4.39 7.05 -19.75
N ALA A 284 -4.98 7.16 -18.53
CA ALA A 284 -4.94 8.45 -17.82
C ALA A 284 -3.45 8.74 -17.54
N SER A 285 -2.95 9.72 -18.26
CA SER A 285 -1.59 10.22 -18.18
C SER A 285 -1.17 10.34 -16.71
N SER A 286 -0.03 9.76 -16.35
CA SER A 286 0.66 10.02 -15.08
C SER A 286 0.97 11.52 -14.87
N GLY A 287 0.48 12.40 -15.74
CA GLY A 287 0.92 13.78 -15.85
C GLY A 287 2.37 13.92 -16.31
N VAL A 288 3.07 12.80 -16.44
CA VAL A 288 4.45 12.73 -16.93
C VAL A 288 4.40 12.42 -18.41
N PRO A 289 4.72 13.40 -19.30
CA PRO A 289 4.75 13.15 -20.73
C PRO A 289 5.90 12.20 -21.10
N GLU A 290 5.70 11.40 -22.13
CA GLU A 290 6.81 10.66 -22.72
C GLU A 290 7.83 11.65 -23.32
N PRO A 291 9.10 11.58 -22.91
CA PRO A 291 10.12 12.41 -23.55
C PRO A 291 10.39 11.92 -24.99
N PRO A 292 10.75 12.81 -25.91
CA PRO A 292 11.09 12.41 -27.28
C PRO A 292 12.34 11.50 -27.33
N GLY A 293 13.24 11.64 -26.36
CA GLY A 293 14.43 10.83 -26.19
C GLY A 293 14.34 9.88 -24.99
N TYR A 294 15.47 9.66 -24.36
CA TYR A 294 15.59 8.88 -23.12
C TYR A 294 15.55 9.79 -21.91
N ARG A 295 15.16 9.23 -20.77
CA ARG A 295 15.31 9.88 -19.47
C ARG A 295 16.77 9.86 -19.08
N MET A 296 17.36 11.05 -18.82
CA MET A 296 18.79 11.23 -18.59
C MET A 296 19.15 11.35 -17.10
N GLU A 297 18.18 11.70 -16.25
CA GLU A 297 18.41 11.96 -14.82
C GLU A 297 17.16 11.62 -13.99
N ARG A 298 17.29 11.61 -12.65
CA ARG A 298 16.19 11.33 -11.72
C ARG A 298 15.44 10.06 -12.11
N TYR A 299 16.18 8.98 -12.29
CA TYR A 299 15.62 7.70 -12.74
C TYR A 299 14.61 7.08 -11.77
N ARG A 300 14.61 7.49 -10.51
CA ARG A 300 13.57 7.17 -9.53
C ARG A 300 12.64 8.36 -9.38
N ALA A 301 11.65 8.43 -10.23
CA ALA A 301 10.62 9.48 -10.30
C ALA A 301 9.37 8.90 -10.96
N PRO A 302 8.21 9.53 -10.82
CA PRO A 302 7.01 9.12 -11.55
C PRO A 302 7.30 8.93 -13.04
N VAL A 303 6.82 7.82 -13.59
CA VAL A 303 7.03 7.42 -14.99
C VAL A 303 5.79 7.73 -15.83
N PRO A 304 5.88 7.85 -17.17
CA PRO A 304 4.72 7.95 -18.05
C PRO A 304 3.75 6.79 -17.85
N ALA A 305 2.48 6.99 -18.18
CA ALA A 305 1.51 5.90 -18.21
C ALA A 305 1.69 5.01 -19.46
N THR A 306 2.41 5.49 -20.46
CA THR A 306 2.60 4.83 -21.75
C THR A 306 4.07 4.74 -22.14
N LEU A 307 4.34 3.89 -23.10
CA LEU A 307 5.58 3.83 -23.85
C LEU A 307 5.21 3.55 -25.31
N ALA A 308 5.37 4.58 -26.15
CA ALA A 308 5.01 4.48 -27.56
C ALA A 308 5.68 3.28 -28.25
N GLY A 309 4.88 2.41 -28.83
CA GLY A 309 5.34 1.19 -29.48
C GLY A 309 5.43 -0.05 -28.58
N ALA A 310 5.31 0.08 -27.25
CA ALA A 310 5.25 -1.04 -26.32
C ALA A 310 3.85 -1.24 -25.74
N THR A 311 3.55 -2.45 -25.30
CA THR A 311 2.38 -2.73 -24.48
C THR A 311 2.72 -2.58 -23.02
N VAL A 312 1.98 -1.71 -22.30
CA VAL A 312 2.15 -1.52 -20.86
C VAL A 312 1.34 -2.57 -20.11
N LEU A 313 1.97 -3.24 -19.15
CA LEU A 313 1.36 -4.34 -18.40
C LEU A 313 1.02 -3.92 -16.96
N THR A 314 -0.13 -4.38 -16.47
CA THR A 314 -0.43 -4.52 -15.04
C THR A 314 0.16 -5.83 -14.50
N THR A 315 0.18 -6.00 -13.18
CA THR A 315 0.63 -7.26 -12.56
C THR A 315 -0.19 -8.46 -13.02
N GLU A 316 -1.51 -8.32 -13.16
CA GLU A 316 -2.41 -9.40 -13.63
C GLU A 316 -2.14 -9.74 -15.10
N ALA A 317 -1.99 -8.70 -15.94
CA ALA A 317 -1.70 -8.88 -17.35
C ALA A 317 -0.32 -9.54 -17.56
N LEU A 318 0.68 -9.17 -16.74
CA LEU A 318 1.99 -9.82 -16.76
C LEU A 318 1.88 -11.29 -16.37
N ALA A 319 1.11 -11.62 -15.34
CA ALA A 319 0.94 -13.01 -14.91
C ALA A 319 0.30 -13.86 -16.02
N THR A 320 -0.76 -13.35 -16.63
CA THR A 320 -1.42 -14.02 -17.78
C THR A 320 -0.43 -14.22 -18.94
N LEU A 321 0.35 -13.17 -19.27
CA LEU A 321 1.34 -13.24 -20.33
C LEU A 321 2.43 -14.30 -20.06
N ILE A 322 2.88 -14.41 -18.79
CA ILE A 322 3.85 -15.45 -18.38
C ILE A 322 3.27 -16.85 -18.61
N ASP A 323 2.02 -17.08 -18.18
CA ASP A 323 1.38 -18.39 -18.28
C ASP A 323 1.07 -18.79 -19.73
N GLU A 324 0.71 -17.83 -20.58
CA GLU A 324 0.26 -18.10 -21.96
C GLU A 324 1.39 -18.07 -23.00
N GLN A 325 2.35 -17.17 -22.87
CA GLN A 325 3.32 -16.88 -23.94
C GLN A 325 4.79 -17.10 -23.53
N HIS A 326 5.07 -17.31 -22.25
CA HIS A 326 6.42 -17.52 -21.73
C HIS A 326 7.42 -16.47 -22.24
N PRO A 327 7.18 -15.16 -21.97
CA PRO A 327 8.03 -14.09 -22.46
C PRO A 327 9.41 -14.13 -21.79
N VAL A 328 10.40 -13.49 -22.40
CA VAL A 328 11.66 -13.23 -21.72
C VAL A 328 11.47 -12.07 -20.75
N LEU A 329 11.61 -12.34 -19.45
CA LEU A 329 11.51 -11.35 -18.39
C LEU A 329 12.90 -10.73 -18.12
N ILE A 330 13.02 -9.41 -18.19
CA ILE A 330 14.29 -8.69 -18.10
C ILE A 330 14.21 -7.65 -17.00
N ASP A 331 14.89 -7.92 -15.89
CA ASP A 331 15.13 -6.92 -14.85
C ASP A 331 16.31 -6.05 -15.26
N VAL A 332 16.13 -4.73 -15.22
CA VAL A 332 17.17 -3.77 -15.59
C VAL A 332 17.56 -2.84 -14.43
N LEU A 333 17.22 -3.22 -13.18
CA LEU A 333 17.61 -2.43 -12.03
C LEU A 333 19.12 -2.26 -11.99
N PRO A 334 19.63 -1.02 -11.77
CA PRO A 334 21.07 -0.81 -11.65
C PRO A 334 21.67 -1.57 -10.46
N LYS A 335 22.85 -2.12 -10.65
CA LYS A 335 23.63 -2.67 -9.54
C LYS A 335 24.03 -1.57 -8.57
N ALA A 336 23.84 -1.81 -7.28
CA ALA A 336 24.22 -0.87 -6.25
C ALA A 336 25.75 -0.66 -6.24
N ARG A 337 26.18 0.61 -6.19
CA ARG A 337 27.60 0.95 -6.12
C ARG A 337 28.03 1.18 -4.68
N LYS A 338 29.22 0.71 -4.34
CA LYS A 338 29.87 1.07 -3.08
C LYS A 338 30.09 2.60 -3.06
N PRO A 339 29.58 3.33 -2.03
CA PRO A 339 29.82 4.76 -1.91
C PRO A 339 31.34 5.08 -1.84
N LYS A 340 31.77 6.11 -2.59
CA LYS A 340 33.18 6.51 -2.64
C LYS A 340 33.69 7.07 -1.30
N ASP A 341 32.83 7.79 -0.57
CA ASP A 341 33.16 8.53 0.67
C ASP A 341 33.05 7.69 1.93
N ARG A 342 33.03 6.38 1.78
CA ARG A 342 32.79 5.48 2.91
C ARG A 342 34.11 5.28 3.70
N PRO A 343 34.07 5.31 5.06
CA PRO A 343 35.21 4.97 5.90
C PRO A 343 35.77 3.56 5.57
N ALA A 344 37.10 3.42 5.56
CA ALA A 344 37.73 2.17 5.15
C ALA A 344 37.45 0.98 6.07
N ASP A 345 37.11 1.26 7.32
CA ASP A 345 36.78 0.30 8.38
C ASP A 345 35.33 -0.24 8.33
N GLN A 346 34.47 0.33 7.49
CA GLN A 346 33.12 -0.18 7.35
C GLN A 346 32.99 -1.23 6.23
N VAL A 347 32.42 -2.39 6.49
CA VAL A 347 32.15 -3.44 5.50
C VAL A 347 31.00 -3.00 4.57
N TRP A 348 31.19 -3.04 3.24
CA TRP A 348 30.11 -2.86 2.28
C TRP A 348 29.42 -4.20 2.02
N ILE A 349 28.14 -4.24 2.34
CA ILE A 349 27.28 -5.37 1.97
C ILE A 349 26.38 -4.86 0.82
N GLU A 350 26.48 -5.51 -0.32
CA GLU A 350 25.61 -5.22 -1.44
C GLU A 350 24.18 -5.57 -1.06
N PRO A 351 23.20 -4.66 -1.28
CA PRO A 351 21.79 -4.97 -1.03
C PRO A 351 21.34 -6.17 -1.87
N PRO A 352 20.66 -7.17 -1.28
CA PRO A 352 20.15 -8.30 -2.04
C PRO A 352 19.11 -7.83 -3.07
N ARG A 353 19.14 -8.42 -4.27
CA ARG A 353 18.11 -8.23 -5.30
C ARG A 353 17.25 -9.48 -5.40
N GLU A 354 15.95 -9.27 -5.55
CA GLU A 354 14.97 -10.32 -5.83
C GLU A 354 14.27 -10.02 -7.16
N ASN A 355 14.04 -11.07 -7.94
CA ASN A 355 13.44 -11.01 -9.26
C ASN A 355 12.11 -11.77 -9.32
N ILE A 356 11.29 -11.45 -10.30
CA ILE A 356 10.19 -12.31 -10.75
C ILE A 356 10.79 -13.64 -11.23
N PRO A 357 10.25 -14.81 -10.84
CA PRO A 357 10.79 -16.10 -11.25
C PRO A 357 10.95 -16.21 -12.77
N GLY A 358 12.07 -16.75 -13.22
CA GLY A 358 12.40 -16.86 -14.65
C GLY A 358 13.00 -15.62 -15.28
N SER A 359 13.20 -14.54 -14.52
CA SER A 359 13.81 -13.32 -15.04
C SER A 359 15.32 -13.40 -15.15
N VAL A 360 15.86 -12.68 -16.13
CA VAL A 360 17.27 -12.39 -16.30
C VAL A 360 17.55 -10.97 -15.82
N TRP A 361 18.60 -10.78 -14.99
CA TRP A 361 18.98 -9.45 -14.53
C TRP A 361 20.15 -8.90 -15.36
N LEU A 362 19.82 -7.86 -16.16
CA LEU A 362 20.78 -7.10 -16.97
C LEU A 362 20.99 -5.71 -16.32
N PRO A 363 21.87 -5.58 -15.34
CA PRO A 363 22.02 -4.33 -14.62
C PRO A 363 22.58 -3.21 -15.50
N ASN A 364 22.21 -1.97 -15.20
CA ASN A 364 22.74 -0.73 -15.78
C ASN A 364 22.40 -0.43 -17.25
N VAL A 365 21.66 -1.30 -17.96
CA VAL A 365 21.31 -1.11 -19.38
C VAL A 365 20.20 -0.08 -19.62
N GLY A 366 19.54 0.39 -18.55
CA GLY A 366 18.43 1.36 -18.62
C GLY A 366 18.84 2.82 -18.46
N TYR A 367 20.13 3.15 -18.36
CA TYR A 367 20.54 4.56 -18.37
C TYR A 367 20.20 5.23 -19.70
N GLY A 368 19.94 6.54 -19.66
CA GLY A 368 19.60 7.31 -20.86
C GLY A 368 20.72 7.30 -21.90
N GLU A 369 21.96 7.41 -21.45
CA GLU A 369 23.16 7.25 -22.27
C GLU A 369 23.92 5.99 -21.81
N LEU A 370 24.32 5.15 -22.75
CA LEU A 370 25.12 3.97 -22.50
C LEU A 370 26.50 4.13 -23.15
N SER A 371 27.55 3.64 -22.48
CA SER A 371 28.86 3.48 -23.15
C SER A 371 28.73 2.44 -24.26
N GLN A 372 29.68 2.41 -25.17
CA GLN A 372 29.71 1.44 -26.28
C GLN A 372 29.69 -0.01 -25.75
N GLU A 373 30.42 -0.28 -24.66
CA GLU A 373 30.48 -1.58 -24.01
C GLU A 373 29.11 -2.00 -23.43
N PHE A 374 28.39 -1.09 -22.77
CA PHE A 374 27.07 -1.38 -22.23
C PHE A 374 26.01 -1.49 -23.32
N ALA A 375 26.11 -0.71 -24.39
CA ALA A 375 25.23 -0.85 -25.56
C ALA A 375 25.45 -2.19 -26.27
N ALA A 376 26.70 -2.62 -26.42
CA ALA A 376 27.05 -3.95 -26.96
C ALA A 376 26.56 -5.06 -26.04
N TYR A 377 26.84 -4.97 -24.73
CA TYR A 377 26.36 -5.91 -23.73
C TYR A 377 24.84 -6.10 -23.80
N PHE A 378 24.06 -4.99 -23.81
CA PHE A 378 22.60 -5.06 -23.90
C PHE A 378 22.12 -5.74 -25.19
N ARG A 379 22.69 -5.37 -26.32
CA ARG A 379 22.36 -5.97 -27.61
C ARG A 379 22.66 -7.48 -27.62
N ASP A 380 23.87 -7.85 -27.21
CA ASP A 380 24.37 -9.23 -27.31
C ASP A 380 23.62 -10.16 -26.35
N GLU A 381 23.28 -9.68 -25.14
CA GLU A 381 22.45 -10.46 -24.19
C GLU A 381 21.01 -10.62 -24.70
N LEU A 382 20.39 -9.58 -25.27
CA LEU A 382 19.06 -9.73 -25.87
C LEU A 382 19.09 -10.70 -27.06
N GLU A 383 20.12 -10.67 -27.89
CA GLU A 383 20.27 -11.60 -29.01
C GLU A 383 20.40 -13.05 -28.53
N LYS A 384 21.18 -13.31 -27.48
CA LYS A 384 21.27 -14.64 -26.85
C LYS A 384 19.93 -15.11 -26.29
N LEU A 385 19.22 -14.23 -25.54
CA LEU A 385 17.94 -14.57 -24.89
C LEU A 385 16.82 -14.82 -25.88
N THR A 386 16.85 -14.17 -27.02
CA THR A 386 15.82 -14.32 -28.09
C THR A 386 16.21 -15.33 -29.15
N GLY A 387 17.49 -15.71 -29.23
CA GLY A 387 18.01 -16.48 -30.37
C GLY A 387 18.04 -15.67 -31.66
N GLY A 388 18.08 -14.34 -31.57
CA GLY A 388 18.01 -13.41 -32.71
C GLY A 388 16.59 -13.12 -33.22
N ASP A 389 15.55 -13.74 -32.67
CA ASP A 389 14.14 -13.49 -33.05
C ASP A 389 13.70 -12.13 -32.51
N LYS A 390 13.46 -11.18 -33.41
CA LYS A 390 12.99 -9.83 -33.07
C LYS A 390 11.51 -9.73 -32.71
N ALA A 391 10.73 -10.80 -32.96
CA ALA A 391 9.31 -10.88 -32.62
C ALA A 391 9.07 -11.61 -31.29
N LYS A 392 10.12 -12.16 -30.65
CA LYS A 392 9.98 -12.82 -29.35
C LYS A 392 9.50 -11.84 -28.28
N PRO A 393 8.49 -12.20 -27.46
CA PRO A 393 7.96 -11.30 -26.43
C PRO A 393 9.00 -11.00 -25.36
N LEU A 394 9.31 -9.72 -25.16
CA LEU A 394 10.24 -9.20 -24.17
C LEU A 394 9.52 -8.32 -23.16
N VAL A 395 9.65 -8.59 -21.87
CA VAL A 395 9.10 -7.77 -20.80
C VAL A 395 10.24 -7.09 -20.05
N PHE A 396 10.24 -5.76 -20.04
CA PHE A 396 11.20 -4.97 -19.28
C PHE A 396 10.59 -4.44 -18.00
N TYR A 397 11.27 -4.63 -16.87
CA TYR A 397 10.87 -4.11 -15.58
C TYR A 397 12.09 -3.76 -14.70
N CYS A 398 11.85 -3.08 -13.59
CA CYS A 398 12.81 -2.86 -12.50
C CYS A 398 12.06 -2.71 -11.16
N ASP A 399 12.15 -1.55 -10.52
CA ASP A 399 11.31 -1.18 -9.38
C ASP A 399 10.16 -0.28 -9.84
N ALA A 400 9.13 -0.09 -9.01
CA ALA A 400 8.08 0.89 -9.26
C ALA A 400 8.68 2.31 -9.37
N ASN A 401 8.09 3.15 -10.23
CA ASN A 401 8.58 4.51 -10.50
C ASN A 401 10.06 4.57 -10.93
N CYS A 402 10.48 3.65 -11.76
CA CYS A 402 11.85 3.54 -12.23
C CYS A 402 11.93 3.70 -13.76
N TRP A 403 12.55 4.79 -14.20
CA TRP A 403 12.72 5.10 -15.62
C TRP A 403 13.70 4.19 -16.37
N MET A 404 14.49 3.39 -15.64
CA MET A 404 15.45 2.49 -16.26
C MET A 404 14.77 1.44 -17.15
N SER A 405 13.66 0.85 -16.71
CA SER A 405 12.92 -0.12 -17.51
C SER A 405 12.22 0.52 -18.70
N TRP A 406 11.72 1.76 -18.55
CA TRP A 406 11.15 2.53 -19.66
C TRP A 406 12.19 2.80 -20.75
N ASN A 407 13.40 3.27 -20.36
CA ASN A 407 14.51 3.51 -21.29
C ASN A 407 14.95 2.22 -21.99
N ALA A 408 15.14 1.13 -21.23
CA ALA A 408 15.58 -0.14 -21.80
C ALA A 408 14.58 -0.71 -22.80
N ALA A 409 13.28 -0.68 -22.48
CA ALA A 409 12.22 -1.10 -23.38
C ALA A 409 12.20 -0.23 -24.66
N LYS A 410 12.28 1.09 -24.51
CA LYS A 410 12.37 2.01 -25.66
C LYS A 410 13.56 1.69 -26.54
N ARG A 411 14.75 1.50 -25.96
CA ARG A 411 15.97 1.17 -26.68
C ARG A 411 15.87 -0.17 -27.44
N ALA A 412 15.28 -1.18 -26.80
CA ALA A 412 15.06 -2.46 -27.45
C ALA A 412 14.23 -2.33 -28.77
N MET A 413 13.23 -1.45 -28.76
CA MET A 413 12.43 -1.17 -29.95
C MET A 413 13.15 -0.29 -30.97
N THR A 414 13.65 0.87 -30.51
CA THR A 414 14.11 1.95 -31.42
C THR A 414 15.50 1.73 -31.97
N GLU A 415 16.41 1.11 -31.20
CA GLU A 415 17.80 0.88 -31.59
C GLU A 415 18.06 -0.57 -32.01
N LEU A 416 17.38 -1.54 -31.37
CA LEU A 416 17.65 -2.96 -31.57
C LEU A 416 16.59 -3.68 -32.42
N GLY A 417 15.47 -2.99 -32.75
CA GLY A 417 14.46 -3.47 -33.70
C GLY A 417 13.56 -4.60 -33.20
N TYR A 418 13.42 -4.76 -31.88
CA TYR A 418 12.43 -5.68 -31.32
C TYR A 418 11.01 -5.14 -31.49
N THR A 419 10.09 -5.99 -31.94
CA THR A 419 8.73 -5.59 -32.34
C THR A 419 7.65 -6.00 -31.33
N ASN A 420 7.95 -6.91 -30.42
CA ASN A 420 7.02 -7.42 -29.42
C ASN A 420 7.52 -7.13 -28.01
N VAL A 421 7.47 -5.84 -27.65
CA VAL A 421 8.02 -5.33 -26.39
C VAL A 421 6.92 -4.93 -25.44
N TYR A 422 7.03 -5.39 -24.23
CA TYR A 422 6.17 -5.09 -23.10
C TYR A 422 6.97 -4.32 -22.04
N TRP A 423 6.31 -3.42 -21.37
CA TRP A 423 6.88 -2.68 -20.25
C TRP A 423 6.00 -2.86 -19.02
N TYR A 424 6.61 -3.28 -17.91
CA TYR A 424 5.94 -3.48 -16.63
C TYR A 424 6.42 -2.45 -15.60
N PRO A 425 5.69 -1.30 -15.45
CA PRO A 425 6.10 -0.17 -14.60
C PRO A 425 5.97 -0.41 -13.10
N GLU A 426 5.13 -1.38 -12.67
CA GLU A 426 4.92 -1.70 -11.26
C GLU A 426 6.14 -2.42 -10.65
N GLY A 427 6.97 -3.03 -11.48
CA GLY A 427 8.23 -3.64 -11.10
C GLY A 427 8.09 -4.80 -10.11
N VAL A 428 9.21 -5.19 -9.50
CA VAL A 428 9.20 -6.28 -8.52
C VAL A 428 8.32 -5.98 -7.30
N GLN A 429 8.10 -4.71 -6.97
CA GLN A 429 7.21 -4.32 -5.87
C GLN A 429 5.77 -4.70 -6.17
N GLY A 430 5.22 -4.34 -7.34
CA GLY A 430 3.87 -4.70 -7.72
C GLY A 430 3.65 -6.22 -7.74
N TRP A 431 4.66 -6.97 -8.19
CA TRP A 431 4.64 -8.43 -8.17
C TRP A 431 4.54 -8.99 -6.75
N LYS A 432 5.35 -8.49 -5.80
CA LYS A 432 5.31 -8.87 -4.38
C LYS A 432 4.00 -8.49 -3.70
N GLU A 433 3.51 -7.30 -3.99
CA GLU A 433 2.28 -6.76 -3.41
C GLU A 433 1.04 -7.54 -3.83
N ALA A 434 1.08 -8.13 -5.02
CA ALA A 434 0.08 -9.10 -5.47
C ALA A 434 0.23 -10.50 -4.82
N GLY A 435 1.10 -10.64 -3.82
CA GLY A 435 1.32 -11.90 -3.09
C GLY A 435 2.07 -12.97 -3.89
N ARG A 436 2.73 -12.58 -4.99
CA ARG A 436 3.44 -13.51 -5.88
C ARG A 436 4.87 -13.75 -5.42
N GLN A 437 5.37 -14.95 -5.65
CA GLN A 437 6.72 -15.35 -5.26
C GLN A 437 7.79 -14.60 -6.04
N VAL A 438 8.91 -14.33 -5.38
CA VAL A 438 10.14 -13.82 -5.97
C VAL A 438 11.31 -14.74 -5.64
N VAL A 439 12.37 -14.65 -6.41
CA VAL A 439 13.60 -15.44 -6.24
C VAL A 439 14.81 -14.52 -6.12
N ALA A 440 15.86 -14.98 -5.45
CA ALA A 440 17.12 -14.24 -5.40
C ALA A 440 17.68 -14.06 -6.81
N ALA A 441 17.98 -12.81 -7.16
CA ALA A 441 18.50 -12.46 -8.48
C ALA A 441 19.99 -12.78 -8.59
N GLN A 442 20.39 -13.27 -9.76
CA GLN A 442 21.78 -13.34 -10.17
C GLN A 442 21.97 -12.47 -11.41
N GLU A 443 22.96 -11.58 -11.36
CA GLU A 443 23.27 -10.72 -12.50
C GLU A 443 23.96 -11.50 -13.63
N VAL A 444 23.63 -11.16 -14.85
CA VAL A 444 24.47 -11.54 -15.99
C VAL A 444 25.79 -10.73 -15.90
N PRO A 445 26.97 -11.38 -16.05
CA PRO A 445 28.23 -10.67 -16.00
C PRO A 445 28.26 -9.48 -16.95
N MET A 446 28.50 -8.29 -16.41
CA MET A 446 28.50 -7.04 -17.15
C MET A 446 29.91 -6.51 -17.37
N PRO A 447 30.12 -5.62 -18.37
CA PRO A 447 31.37 -4.94 -18.58
C PRO A 447 31.80 -4.14 -17.34
N ASP A 448 33.12 -4.04 -17.12
CA ASP A 448 33.65 -3.16 -16.08
C ASP A 448 33.26 -1.71 -16.36
N PHE A 449 32.82 -1.01 -15.32
CA PHE A 449 32.61 0.43 -15.42
C PHE A 449 33.96 1.12 -15.58
N VAL A 450 34.29 1.48 -16.80
CA VAL A 450 35.36 2.44 -17.05
C VAL A 450 34.93 3.77 -16.45
N ARG A 451 35.79 4.31 -15.60
CA ARG A 451 35.55 5.55 -14.82
C ARG A 451 35.55 6.80 -15.68
#